data_a5342bb690e7e037734d98ac2bb84ed5
#
_entry.id   a5342bb690e7e037734d98ac2bb84ed5
#
_cell.length_a   1.000
_cell.length_b   1.000
_cell.length_c   1.000
_cell.angle_alpha   90.00
_cell.angle_beta   90.00
_cell.angle_gamma   90.00
#
_symmetry.space_group_name_H-M   'P 1'
#
loop_
_entity.id
_entity.type
_entity.pdbx_description
1 polymer ?
#
loop_
_entity_poly.entity_id
_entity_poly.type
_entity_poly.pdbx_seq_one_letter_code
_entity_poly.pdbx_strand_id
1 'polypeptide(L)'
;MKMSHRFRDFGLAAYRAALLLYPFEFRETYAEEMLRCAGEMLDESTTPLRTAGLLATDLLQSLVTEYLAMTPRATALPQLAILVTLTTFVAGTGYLISQQVLRMSANDPQIQLAEDAAQRLAAGENATRVVPERSVDMANSLASFVIVYDDSGRPLASSAQLDGSVPTLPKGVFDFVRTNRQERVTWQPRSGVRIASVVNRTSNGFVVAGRNMREVEIREALVFKLAATGWFFANLALTALWLLSQFLDRSKTPQLAGGPG
;
A
#
# COMPACT_ATOMS: atom_id res chain seq x y z
N MET A 1 3.04 -12.21 -24.29
CA MET A 1 3.60 -10.84 -24.13
C MET A 1 4.92 -11.03 -23.39
N LYS A 2 6.06 -10.82 -24.06
CA LYS A 2 7.38 -11.03 -23.44
C LYS A 2 7.56 -10.00 -22.30
N MET A 3 7.98 -10.49 -21.14
CA MET A 3 8.29 -9.70 -19.96
C MET A 3 9.27 -8.57 -20.30
N SER A 4 9.06 -7.36 -19.76
CA SER A 4 10.01 -6.25 -19.88
C SER A 4 11.33 -6.65 -19.21
N HIS A 5 12.45 -6.55 -19.92
CA HIS A 5 13.79 -6.82 -19.38
C HIS A 5 14.05 -6.11 -18.03
N ARG A 6 13.52 -4.90 -17.86
CA ARG A 6 13.62 -4.13 -16.60
C ARG A 6 12.97 -4.83 -15.40
N PHE A 7 11.80 -5.48 -15.59
CA PHE A 7 11.13 -6.18 -14.49
C PHE A 7 11.89 -7.44 -14.08
N ARG A 8 12.42 -8.18 -15.05
CA ARG A 8 13.29 -9.34 -14.80
C ARG A 8 14.54 -8.95 -14.02
N ASP A 9 15.26 -7.92 -14.48
CA ASP A 9 16.51 -7.47 -13.86
C ASP A 9 16.28 -6.97 -12.44
N PHE A 10 15.17 -6.27 -12.20
CA PHE A 10 14.76 -5.86 -10.85
C PHE A 10 14.41 -7.08 -9.96
N GLY A 11 13.64 -8.04 -10.49
CA GLY A 11 13.28 -9.27 -9.77
C GLY A 11 14.52 -10.09 -9.36
N LEU A 12 15.48 -10.28 -10.28
CA LEU A 12 16.72 -10.98 -9.99
C LEU A 12 17.63 -10.22 -9.02
N ALA A 13 17.67 -8.88 -9.10
CA ALA A 13 18.42 -8.07 -8.14
C ALA A 13 17.83 -8.17 -6.73
N ALA A 14 16.50 -8.13 -6.61
CA ALA A 14 15.79 -8.32 -5.35
C ALA A 14 16.01 -9.74 -4.78
N TYR A 15 15.95 -10.77 -5.63
CA TYR A 15 16.20 -12.14 -5.25
C TYR A 15 17.65 -12.35 -4.77
N ARG A 16 18.63 -11.78 -5.48
CA ARG A 16 20.04 -11.78 -5.08
C ARG A 16 20.26 -11.11 -3.73
N ALA A 17 19.60 -9.98 -3.48
CA ALA A 17 19.65 -9.30 -2.19
C ALA A 17 19.04 -10.15 -1.07
N ALA A 18 17.93 -10.86 -1.34
CA ALA A 18 17.30 -11.76 -0.38
C ALA A 18 18.19 -12.99 -0.05
N LEU A 19 18.96 -13.49 -1.01
CA LEU A 19 19.94 -14.58 -0.76
C LEU A 19 21.03 -14.16 0.23
N LEU A 20 21.32 -12.88 0.40
CA LEU A 20 22.27 -12.41 1.42
C LEU A 20 21.79 -12.68 2.86
N LEU A 21 20.49 -12.92 3.03
CA LEU A 21 19.90 -13.26 4.34
C LEU A 21 20.19 -14.72 4.75
N TYR A 22 20.62 -15.60 3.81
CA TYR A 22 20.95 -16.99 4.15
C TYR A 22 22.30 -17.10 4.84
N PRO A 23 22.50 -18.16 5.65
CA PRO A 23 23.77 -18.47 6.26
C PRO A 23 24.90 -18.60 5.24
N PHE A 24 26.14 -18.26 5.65
CA PHE A 24 27.28 -18.23 4.75
C PHE A 24 27.51 -19.57 4.02
N GLU A 25 27.50 -20.69 4.77
CA GLU A 25 27.70 -22.03 4.22
C GLU A 25 26.65 -22.42 3.19
N PHE A 26 25.37 -22.08 3.44
CA PHE A 26 24.29 -22.31 2.51
C PHE A 26 24.46 -21.51 1.21
N ARG A 27 24.83 -20.22 1.37
CA ARG A 27 25.05 -19.34 0.20
C ARG A 27 26.17 -19.82 -0.70
N GLU A 28 27.26 -20.26 -0.11
CA GLU A 28 28.43 -20.75 -0.85
C GLU A 28 28.05 -21.98 -1.69
N THR A 29 27.15 -22.81 -1.20
CA THR A 29 26.74 -24.04 -1.87
C THR A 29 25.64 -23.86 -2.89
N TYR A 30 24.59 -23.02 -2.58
CA TYR A 30 23.34 -23.04 -3.32
C TYR A 30 22.97 -21.71 -3.99
N ALA A 31 23.62 -20.58 -3.67
CA ALA A 31 23.15 -19.26 -4.14
C ALA A 31 23.17 -19.12 -5.68
N GLU A 32 24.17 -19.65 -6.36
CA GLU A 32 24.27 -19.57 -7.83
C GLU A 32 23.17 -20.38 -8.51
N GLU A 33 22.88 -21.57 -8.00
CA GLU A 33 21.83 -22.45 -8.53
C GLU A 33 20.44 -21.86 -8.31
N MET A 34 20.17 -21.33 -7.13
CA MET A 34 18.91 -20.65 -6.80
C MET A 34 18.69 -19.42 -7.69
N LEU A 35 19.73 -18.63 -7.95
CA LEU A 35 19.65 -17.48 -8.87
C LEU A 35 19.37 -17.92 -10.30
N ARG A 36 19.97 -19.00 -10.76
CA ARG A 36 19.74 -19.57 -12.09
C ARG A 36 18.29 -20.04 -12.24
N CYS A 37 17.80 -20.84 -11.29
CA CYS A 37 16.42 -21.32 -11.28
C CYS A 37 15.40 -20.16 -11.23
N ALA A 38 15.64 -19.15 -10.40
CA ALA A 38 14.78 -17.97 -10.33
C ALA A 38 14.75 -17.21 -11.67
N GLY A 39 15.89 -17.11 -12.35
CA GLY A 39 15.99 -16.53 -13.70
C GLY A 39 15.17 -17.29 -14.73
N GLU A 40 15.32 -18.60 -14.77
CA GLU A 40 14.57 -19.50 -15.68
C GLU A 40 13.06 -19.40 -15.43
N MET A 41 12.61 -19.45 -14.16
CA MET A 41 11.20 -19.31 -13.79
C MET A 41 10.62 -17.95 -14.20
N LEU A 42 11.38 -16.87 -14.07
CA LEU A 42 10.95 -15.55 -14.52
C LEU A 42 10.89 -15.45 -16.05
N ASP A 43 11.82 -16.07 -16.78
CA ASP A 43 11.87 -16.05 -18.25
C ASP A 43 10.72 -16.84 -18.89
N GLU A 44 10.35 -17.98 -18.30
CA GLU A 44 9.25 -18.84 -18.79
C GLU A 44 7.86 -18.34 -18.37
N SER A 45 7.80 -17.38 -17.46
CA SER A 45 6.54 -16.95 -16.84
C SER A 45 5.66 -16.14 -17.76
N THR A 46 4.41 -16.57 -17.91
CA THR A 46 3.32 -15.78 -18.53
C THR A 46 2.69 -14.77 -17.57
N THR A 47 2.89 -14.93 -16.25
CA THR A 47 2.35 -14.09 -15.18
C THR A 47 3.43 -13.66 -14.18
N PRO A 48 4.26 -12.66 -14.52
CA PRO A 48 5.48 -12.33 -13.78
C PRO A 48 5.26 -11.96 -12.30
N LEU A 49 4.17 -11.29 -11.97
CA LEU A 49 3.83 -10.95 -10.58
C LEU A 49 3.51 -12.19 -9.73
N ARG A 50 2.81 -13.17 -10.30
CA ARG A 50 2.51 -14.43 -9.62
C ARG A 50 3.79 -15.24 -9.38
N THR A 51 4.66 -15.29 -10.37
CA THR A 51 5.95 -16.01 -10.27
C THR A 51 6.85 -15.34 -9.23
N ALA A 52 6.94 -14.00 -9.21
CA ALA A 52 7.69 -13.29 -8.19
C ALA A 52 7.12 -13.54 -6.77
N GLY A 53 5.80 -13.63 -6.63
CA GLY A 53 5.14 -14.01 -5.37
C GLY A 53 5.48 -15.43 -4.92
N LEU A 54 5.50 -16.40 -5.83
CA LEU A 54 5.89 -17.78 -5.54
C LEU A 54 7.36 -17.87 -5.12
N LEU A 55 8.26 -17.19 -5.84
CA LEU A 55 9.68 -17.13 -5.48
C LEU A 55 9.91 -16.49 -4.11
N ALA A 56 9.17 -15.41 -3.79
CA ALA A 56 9.25 -14.78 -2.49
C ALA A 56 8.75 -15.71 -1.36
N THR A 57 7.66 -16.44 -1.60
CA THR A 57 7.11 -17.40 -0.62
C THR A 57 8.06 -18.56 -0.38
N ASP A 58 8.67 -19.10 -1.45
CA ASP A 58 9.66 -20.17 -1.37
C ASP A 58 10.91 -19.72 -0.61
N LEU A 59 11.44 -18.54 -0.93
CA LEU A 59 12.54 -17.93 -0.18
C LEU A 59 12.23 -17.79 1.31
N LEU A 60 11.03 -17.32 1.67
CA LEU A 60 10.62 -17.16 3.06
C LEU A 60 10.55 -18.50 3.78
N GLN A 61 9.95 -19.51 3.16
CA GLN A 61 9.84 -20.85 3.73
C GLN A 61 11.20 -21.50 3.93
N SER A 62 12.06 -21.49 2.91
CA SER A 62 13.39 -22.11 2.99
C SER A 62 14.31 -21.37 3.94
N LEU A 63 14.26 -20.01 3.99
CA LEU A 63 15.03 -19.22 4.93
C LEU A 63 14.69 -19.59 6.39
N VAL A 64 13.40 -19.69 6.72
CA VAL A 64 12.95 -20.10 8.06
C VAL A 64 13.44 -21.51 8.38
N THR A 65 13.35 -22.44 7.42
CA THR A 65 13.77 -23.83 7.61
C THR A 65 15.26 -23.94 7.86
N GLU A 66 16.09 -23.25 7.08
CA GLU A 66 17.54 -23.26 7.20
C GLU A 66 18.02 -22.67 8.53
N TYR A 67 17.42 -21.51 8.95
CA TYR A 67 17.77 -20.93 10.24
C TYR A 67 17.31 -21.77 11.43
N LEU A 68 16.20 -22.52 11.33
CA LEU A 68 15.79 -23.45 12.38
C LEU A 68 16.68 -24.69 12.44
N ALA A 69 17.29 -25.11 11.31
CA ALA A 69 18.20 -26.23 11.24
C ALA A 69 19.60 -25.92 11.82
N MET A 70 20.04 -24.66 11.74
CA MET A 70 21.33 -24.22 12.25
C MET A 70 21.28 -23.85 13.74
N THR A 71 21.45 -24.81 14.64
CA THR A 71 21.63 -24.52 16.07
C THR A 71 23.04 -24.73 16.56
N PRO A 72 23.86 -23.66 16.68
CA PRO A 72 24.68 -23.43 17.86
C PRO A 72 24.23 -22.18 18.61
N ARG A 73 24.37 -22.20 19.93
CA ARG A 73 23.92 -21.15 20.88
C ARG A 73 24.35 -19.73 20.52
N ALA A 74 25.45 -19.56 19.81
CA ALA A 74 25.98 -18.26 19.38
C ALA A 74 25.13 -17.54 18.31
N THR A 75 24.27 -18.27 17.56
CA THR A 75 23.46 -17.74 16.45
C THR A 75 22.01 -17.45 16.84
N ALA A 76 21.58 -17.82 18.03
CA ALA A 76 20.19 -17.75 18.45
C ALA A 76 19.59 -16.31 18.47
N LEU A 77 20.35 -15.31 18.94
CA LEU A 77 19.91 -13.91 18.93
C LEU A 77 19.83 -13.32 17.51
N PRO A 78 20.86 -13.51 16.64
CA PRO A 78 20.76 -13.10 15.24
C PRO A 78 19.58 -13.74 14.51
N GLN A 79 19.28 -15.03 14.75
CA GLN A 79 18.10 -15.69 14.16
C GLN A 79 16.80 -15.02 14.55
N LEU A 80 16.58 -14.75 15.85
CA LEU A 80 15.40 -14.04 16.32
C LEU A 80 15.31 -12.65 15.68
N ALA A 81 16.42 -11.91 15.61
CA ALA A 81 16.45 -10.59 15.00
C ALA A 81 16.06 -10.62 13.51
N ILE A 82 16.52 -11.61 12.75
CA ILE A 82 16.15 -11.80 11.35
C ILE A 82 14.66 -12.10 11.21
N LEU A 83 14.12 -13.01 12.02
CA LEU A 83 12.69 -13.35 12.00
C LEU A 83 11.81 -12.14 12.33
N VAL A 84 12.18 -11.36 13.35
CA VAL A 84 11.46 -10.12 13.71
C VAL A 84 11.55 -9.10 12.60
N THR A 85 12.72 -8.93 11.99
CA THR A 85 12.88 -8.02 10.84
C THR A 85 12.01 -8.45 9.66
N LEU A 86 12.00 -9.73 9.34
CA LEU A 86 11.22 -10.29 8.25
C LEU A 86 9.71 -10.12 8.47
N THR A 87 9.21 -10.46 9.66
CA THR A 87 7.79 -10.26 10.01
C THR A 87 7.40 -8.79 9.97
N THR A 88 8.29 -7.90 10.41
CA THR A 88 8.07 -6.45 10.35
C THR A 88 8.00 -5.97 8.91
N PHE A 89 8.90 -6.44 8.05
CA PHE A 89 8.91 -6.10 6.63
C PHE A 89 7.63 -6.58 5.92
N VAL A 90 7.21 -7.83 6.15
CA VAL A 90 5.99 -8.40 5.56
C VAL A 90 4.75 -7.65 6.03
N ALA A 91 4.61 -7.42 7.35
CA ALA A 91 3.48 -6.69 7.91
C ALA A 91 3.43 -5.23 7.41
N GLY A 92 4.59 -4.56 7.38
CA GLY A 92 4.73 -3.19 6.90
C GLY A 92 4.39 -3.07 5.41
N THR A 93 4.90 -3.96 4.58
CA THR A 93 4.60 -3.97 3.13
C THR A 93 3.13 -4.27 2.88
N GLY A 94 2.55 -5.26 3.57
CA GLY A 94 1.13 -5.58 3.46
C GLY A 94 0.24 -4.39 3.86
N TYR A 95 0.59 -3.68 4.93
CA TYR A 95 -0.10 -2.46 5.33
C TYR A 95 0.00 -1.36 4.27
N LEU A 96 1.20 -1.07 3.75
CA LEU A 96 1.41 -0.04 2.72
C LEU A 96 0.63 -0.34 1.43
N ILE A 97 0.63 -1.59 0.97
CA ILE A 97 -0.15 -2.01 -0.21
C ILE A 97 -1.65 -1.81 0.05
N SER A 98 -2.15 -2.26 1.20
CA SER A 98 -3.56 -2.11 1.57
C SER A 98 -3.98 -0.64 1.66
N GLN A 99 -3.14 0.21 2.26
CA GLN A 99 -3.36 1.64 2.34
C GLN A 99 -3.42 2.28 0.94
N GLN A 100 -2.48 1.93 0.06
CA GLN A 100 -2.45 2.45 -1.30
C GLN A 100 -3.68 2.05 -2.11
N VAL A 101 -4.10 0.77 -2.02
CA VAL A 101 -5.30 0.27 -2.70
C VAL A 101 -6.57 0.99 -2.21
N LEU A 102 -6.71 1.18 -0.89
CA LEU A 102 -7.85 1.91 -0.31
C LEU A 102 -7.93 3.35 -0.79
N ARG A 103 -6.78 4.03 -0.90
CA ARG A 103 -6.72 5.41 -1.39
C ARG A 103 -6.99 5.53 -2.89
N MET A 104 -6.49 4.60 -3.70
CA MET A 104 -6.73 4.61 -5.14
C MET A 104 -8.20 4.36 -5.45
N SER A 105 -8.81 3.34 -4.88
CA SER A 105 -10.22 3.01 -5.08
C SER A 105 -11.20 4.07 -4.55
N ALA A 106 -10.76 4.91 -3.61
CA ALA A 106 -11.57 6.02 -3.11
C ALA A 106 -11.83 7.10 -4.15
N ASN A 107 -11.01 7.20 -5.20
CA ASN A 107 -11.14 8.25 -6.23
C ASN A 107 -11.98 7.83 -7.45
N ASP A 108 -12.19 6.53 -7.67
CA ASP A 108 -12.84 6.04 -8.90
C ASP A 108 -14.22 6.66 -9.17
N PRO A 109 -15.16 6.74 -8.20
CA PRO A 109 -16.46 7.36 -8.44
C PRO A 109 -16.37 8.85 -8.77
N GLN A 110 -15.42 9.58 -8.20
CA GLN A 110 -15.25 11.02 -8.44
C GLN A 110 -14.63 11.29 -9.80
N ILE A 111 -13.75 10.40 -10.29
CA ILE A 111 -13.19 10.49 -11.65
C ILE A 111 -14.32 10.43 -12.66
N GLN A 112 -15.15 9.41 -12.57
CA GLN A 112 -16.28 9.21 -13.51
C GLN A 112 -17.26 10.39 -13.43
N LEU A 113 -17.65 10.82 -12.23
CA LEU A 113 -18.54 11.97 -12.06
C LEU A 113 -17.96 13.27 -12.64
N ALA A 114 -16.66 13.51 -12.48
CA ALA A 114 -16.00 14.71 -13.02
C ALA A 114 -15.92 14.67 -14.54
N GLU A 115 -15.65 13.49 -15.14
CA GLU A 115 -15.60 13.29 -16.58
C GLU A 115 -16.97 13.43 -17.21
N ASP A 116 -18.01 12.77 -16.67
CA ASP A 116 -19.39 12.86 -17.15
C ASP A 116 -19.89 14.30 -17.08
N ALA A 117 -19.64 15.00 -15.98
CA ALA A 117 -20.03 16.40 -15.84
C ALA A 117 -19.30 17.32 -16.84
N ALA A 118 -18.00 17.08 -17.05
CA ALA A 118 -17.24 17.84 -18.04
C ALA A 118 -17.73 17.60 -19.47
N GLN A 119 -18.08 16.37 -19.83
CA GLN A 119 -18.67 16.03 -21.14
C GLN A 119 -20.02 16.70 -21.37
N ARG A 120 -20.90 16.70 -20.36
CA ARG A 120 -22.21 17.36 -20.44
C ARG A 120 -22.07 18.88 -20.63
N LEU A 121 -21.13 19.51 -19.93
CA LEU A 121 -20.82 20.92 -20.15
C LEU A 121 -20.25 21.19 -21.54
N ALA A 122 -19.39 20.30 -22.06
CA ALA A 122 -18.87 20.41 -23.42
C ALA A 122 -19.95 20.22 -24.49
N ALA A 123 -21.01 19.45 -24.21
CA ALA A 123 -22.20 19.32 -25.03
C ALA A 123 -23.13 20.53 -24.95
N GLY A 124 -22.81 21.56 -24.18
CA GLY A 124 -23.58 22.80 -24.05
C GLY A 124 -24.68 22.79 -22.98
N GLU A 125 -24.68 21.78 -22.09
CA GLU A 125 -25.61 21.79 -20.97
C GLU A 125 -25.25 22.92 -19.98
N ASN A 126 -26.30 23.48 -19.34
CA ASN A 126 -26.11 24.50 -18.32
C ASN A 126 -25.53 23.88 -17.02
N ALA A 127 -24.63 24.60 -16.35
CA ALA A 127 -24.01 24.20 -15.09
C ALA A 127 -25.02 23.73 -14.04
N THR A 128 -26.18 24.40 -13.93
CA THR A 128 -27.25 24.02 -13.01
C THR A 128 -27.92 22.67 -13.30
N ARG A 129 -27.91 22.23 -14.56
CA ARG A 129 -28.44 20.92 -14.96
C ARG A 129 -27.42 19.80 -14.81
N VAL A 130 -26.13 20.13 -14.92
CA VAL A 130 -25.03 19.17 -14.79
C VAL A 130 -24.85 18.75 -13.33
N VAL A 131 -25.09 19.68 -12.42
CA VAL A 131 -24.98 19.44 -10.96
C VAL A 131 -26.20 18.67 -10.46
N PRO A 132 -26.02 17.60 -9.63
CA PRO A 132 -27.14 16.89 -9.01
C PRO A 132 -28.01 17.84 -8.15
N GLU A 133 -29.33 17.68 -8.22
CA GLU A 133 -30.28 18.53 -7.47
C GLU A 133 -30.16 18.35 -5.95
N ARG A 134 -29.76 17.15 -5.52
CA ARG A 134 -29.60 16.82 -4.10
C ARG A 134 -28.42 17.54 -3.50
N SER A 135 -28.69 18.40 -2.54
CA SER A 135 -27.64 19.06 -1.74
C SER A 135 -26.91 18.04 -0.85
N VAL A 136 -25.58 18.13 -0.81
CA VAL A 136 -24.66 17.28 -0.06
C VAL A 136 -23.93 18.14 0.97
N ASP A 137 -24.15 17.88 2.24
CA ASP A 137 -23.34 18.44 3.32
C ASP A 137 -21.98 17.73 3.33
N MET A 138 -20.92 18.45 2.95
CA MET A 138 -19.57 17.92 2.83
C MET A 138 -18.98 17.43 4.16
N ALA A 139 -19.44 17.96 5.30
CA ALA A 139 -18.97 17.56 6.61
C ALA A 139 -19.58 16.23 7.05
N ASN A 140 -20.87 16.02 6.78
CA ASN A 140 -21.63 14.92 7.37
C ASN A 140 -21.99 13.82 6.35
N SER A 141 -22.11 14.13 5.07
CA SER A 141 -22.51 13.19 4.03
C SER A 141 -21.30 12.44 3.42
N LEU A 142 -21.51 11.17 3.12
CA LEU A 142 -20.57 10.36 2.33
C LEU A 142 -20.92 10.35 0.84
N ALA A 143 -21.99 11.00 0.44
CA ALA A 143 -22.37 11.11 -0.96
C ALA A 143 -21.34 11.94 -1.75
N SER A 144 -21.12 11.54 -3.00
CA SER A 144 -20.32 12.33 -3.93
C SER A 144 -21.10 13.58 -4.35
N PHE A 145 -20.37 14.65 -4.60
CA PHE A 145 -20.92 15.94 -5.03
C PHE A 145 -20.20 16.47 -6.27
N VAL A 146 -20.82 17.40 -6.94
CA VAL A 146 -20.24 18.10 -8.10
C VAL A 146 -20.37 19.61 -7.87
N ILE A 147 -19.31 20.35 -8.21
CA ILE A 147 -19.28 21.81 -8.23
C ILE A 147 -18.74 22.25 -9.59
N VAL A 148 -19.40 23.20 -10.22
CA VAL A 148 -18.93 23.85 -11.45
C VAL A 148 -18.45 25.23 -11.11
N TYR A 149 -17.22 25.57 -11.53
CA TYR A 149 -16.59 26.88 -11.35
C TYR A 149 -16.37 27.56 -12.70
N ASP A 150 -16.39 28.89 -12.69
CA ASP A 150 -15.94 29.69 -13.81
C ASP A 150 -14.39 29.71 -13.90
N ASP A 151 -13.86 30.36 -14.95
CA ASP A 151 -12.41 30.50 -15.12
C ASP A 151 -11.72 31.27 -13.99
N SER A 152 -12.45 32.12 -13.27
CA SER A 152 -11.90 32.85 -12.12
C SER A 152 -11.89 32.02 -10.82
N GLY A 153 -12.47 30.79 -10.84
CA GLY A 153 -12.63 29.93 -9.67
C GLY A 153 -13.84 30.29 -8.80
N ARG A 154 -14.81 31.06 -9.33
CA ARG A 154 -16.07 31.31 -8.64
C ARG A 154 -17.08 30.22 -8.95
N PRO A 155 -17.82 29.70 -7.95
CA PRO A 155 -18.82 28.66 -8.18
C PRO A 155 -20.00 29.20 -9.00
N LEU A 156 -20.35 28.48 -10.07
CA LEU A 156 -21.50 28.71 -10.92
C LEU A 156 -22.71 27.88 -10.49
N ALA A 157 -22.46 26.63 -10.11
CA ALA A 157 -23.46 25.69 -9.61
C ALA A 157 -22.79 24.66 -8.67
N SER A 158 -23.51 24.20 -7.66
CA SER A 158 -22.98 23.26 -6.67
C SER A 158 -24.06 22.38 -6.09
N SER A 159 -23.79 21.07 -5.97
CA SER A 159 -24.53 20.19 -5.07
C SER A 159 -23.89 20.11 -3.67
N ALA A 160 -22.69 20.68 -3.48
CA ALA A 160 -21.98 20.65 -2.21
C ALA A 160 -22.23 21.89 -1.38
N GLN A 161 -22.37 21.71 -0.07
CA GLN A 161 -22.42 22.75 0.93
C GLN A 161 -21.54 22.42 2.11
N LEU A 162 -20.88 23.44 2.65
CA LEU A 162 -20.14 23.37 3.91
C LEU A 162 -20.50 24.62 4.73
N ASP A 163 -21.08 24.42 5.90
CA ASP A 163 -21.52 25.52 6.79
C ASP A 163 -22.39 26.53 6.07
N GLY A 164 -23.32 26.06 5.20
CA GLY A 164 -24.27 26.91 4.46
C GLY A 164 -23.68 27.64 3.25
N SER A 165 -22.42 27.44 2.91
CA SER A 165 -21.75 28.05 1.77
C SER A 165 -21.13 27.02 0.83
N VAL A 166 -20.86 27.42 -0.43
CA VAL A 166 -20.10 26.60 -1.38
C VAL A 166 -18.62 26.89 -1.17
N PRO A 167 -17.82 25.89 -0.75
CA PRO A 167 -16.39 26.10 -0.52
C PRO A 167 -15.65 26.25 -1.84
N THR A 168 -14.56 27.04 -1.81
CA THR A 168 -13.69 27.23 -2.96
C THR A 168 -12.36 26.48 -2.76
N LEU A 169 -11.88 25.81 -3.80
CA LEU A 169 -10.59 25.15 -3.77
C LEU A 169 -9.44 26.18 -3.74
N PRO A 170 -8.26 25.79 -3.24
CA PRO A 170 -7.07 26.61 -3.32
C PRO A 170 -6.76 27.02 -4.77
N LYS A 171 -6.38 28.27 -4.99
CA LYS A 171 -6.09 28.83 -6.33
C LYS A 171 -5.06 27.98 -7.09
N GLY A 172 -4.04 27.47 -6.42
CA GLY A 172 -2.99 26.64 -7.04
C GLY A 172 -3.51 25.38 -7.73
N VAL A 173 -4.65 24.82 -7.27
CA VAL A 173 -5.28 23.66 -7.93
C VAL A 173 -5.83 24.06 -9.29
N PHE A 174 -6.54 25.20 -9.38
CA PHE A 174 -7.04 25.71 -10.66
C PHE A 174 -5.91 26.06 -11.62
N ASP A 175 -4.83 26.65 -11.11
CA ASP A 175 -3.67 27.03 -11.91
C ASP A 175 -2.96 25.77 -12.48
N PHE A 176 -2.85 24.73 -11.70
CA PHE A 176 -2.31 23.43 -12.15
C PHE A 176 -3.19 22.79 -13.24
N VAL A 177 -4.51 22.77 -13.02
CA VAL A 177 -5.48 22.14 -13.94
C VAL A 177 -5.56 22.90 -15.27
N ARG A 178 -5.31 24.21 -15.31
CA ARG A 178 -5.21 24.96 -16.57
C ARG A 178 -4.15 24.39 -17.50
N THR A 179 -3.04 23.91 -16.95
CA THR A 179 -1.91 23.35 -17.72
C THR A 179 -2.05 21.85 -17.95
N ASN A 180 -2.50 21.10 -16.92
CA ASN A 180 -2.47 19.64 -16.92
C ASN A 180 -3.83 18.98 -17.19
N ARG A 181 -4.87 19.78 -17.40
CA ARG A 181 -6.27 19.38 -17.70
C ARG A 181 -7.01 18.70 -16.57
N GLN A 182 -6.35 17.89 -15.73
CA GLN A 182 -6.95 17.17 -14.62
C GLN A 182 -6.00 17.13 -13.43
N GLU A 183 -6.55 17.19 -12.22
CA GLU A 183 -5.83 16.96 -10.98
C GLU A 183 -6.68 16.15 -9.99
N ARG A 184 -6.01 15.28 -9.24
CA ARG A 184 -6.60 14.54 -8.11
C ARG A 184 -6.01 15.07 -6.83
N VAL A 185 -6.82 15.74 -6.04
CA VAL A 185 -6.38 16.45 -4.85
C VAL A 185 -7.19 16.04 -3.62
N THR A 186 -6.48 15.82 -2.52
CA THR A 186 -7.11 15.77 -1.20
C THR A 186 -6.90 17.12 -0.52
N TRP A 187 -7.98 17.77 -0.14
CA TRP A 187 -7.93 19.06 0.52
C TRP A 187 -8.82 19.10 1.77
N GLN A 188 -8.58 20.06 2.62
CA GLN A 188 -9.26 20.21 3.89
C GLN A 188 -9.88 21.60 3.97
N PRO A 189 -11.15 21.76 3.51
CA PRO A 189 -11.83 23.05 3.52
C PRO A 189 -12.07 23.58 4.94
N ARG A 190 -12.15 22.68 5.91
CA ARG A 190 -12.31 22.97 7.35
C ARG A 190 -11.62 21.91 8.18
N SER A 191 -11.16 22.25 9.38
CA SER A 191 -10.60 21.28 10.33
C SER A 191 -11.54 20.07 10.53
N GLY A 192 -11.02 18.84 10.40
CA GLY A 192 -11.76 17.60 10.50
C GLY A 192 -12.62 17.23 9.28
N VAL A 193 -12.64 18.02 8.21
CA VAL A 193 -13.34 17.69 6.95
C VAL A 193 -12.33 17.55 5.83
N ARG A 194 -11.99 16.31 5.47
CA ARG A 194 -11.09 15.99 4.36
C ARG A 194 -11.86 15.46 3.18
N ILE A 195 -11.59 16.02 2.02
CA ILE A 195 -12.30 15.74 0.78
C ILE A 195 -11.30 15.24 -0.26
N ALA A 196 -11.58 14.07 -0.82
CA ALA A 196 -10.94 13.62 -2.06
C ALA A 196 -11.71 14.21 -3.23
N SER A 197 -11.02 14.90 -4.12
CA SER A 197 -11.64 15.58 -5.27
C SER A 197 -10.85 15.31 -6.54
N VAL A 198 -11.59 15.25 -7.65
CA VAL A 198 -11.06 15.25 -9.01
C VAL A 198 -11.51 16.55 -9.67
N VAL A 199 -10.55 17.28 -10.20
CA VAL A 199 -10.78 18.58 -10.87
C VAL A 199 -10.47 18.42 -12.34
N ASN A 200 -11.44 18.69 -13.21
CA ASN A 200 -11.30 18.65 -14.66
C ASN A 200 -11.45 20.04 -15.27
N ARG A 201 -10.57 20.35 -16.22
CA ARG A 201 -10.68 21.55 -17.06
C ARG A 201 -11.84 21.40 -18.03
N THR A 202 -12.65 22.45 -18.17
CA THR A 202 -13.66 22.59 -19.21
C THR A 202 -13.34 23.78 -20.10
N SER A 203 -14.11 24.01 -21.16
CA SER A 203 -13.93 25.16 -22.05
C SER A 203 -14.02 26.51 -21.35
N ASN A 204 -14.90 26.62 -20.32
CA ASN A 204 -15.24 27.89 -19.68
C ASN A 204 -15.04 27.87 -18.15
N GLY A 205 -14.21 26.96 -17.66
CA GLY A 205 -13.97 26.87 -16.21
C GLY A 205 -13.52 25.47 -15.76
N PHE A 206 -14.05 25.02 -14.64
CA PHE A 206 -13.63 23.77 -14.02
C PHE A 206 -14.85 23.00 -13.47
N VAL A 207 -14.75 21.68 -13.52
CA VAL A 207 -15.65 20.78 -12.80
C VAL A 207 -14.87 20.11 -11.67
N VAL A 208 -15.46 20.09 -10.50
CA VAL A 208 -14.93 19.41 -9.32
C VAL A 208 -15.94 18.37 -8.88
N ALA A 209 -15.55 17.10 -8.90
CA ALA A 209 -16.29 16.04 -8.20
C ALA A 209 -15.53 15.65 -6.95
N GLY A 210 -16.23 15.50 -5.84
CA GLY A 210 -15.58 15.20 -4.57
C GLY A 210 -16.42 14.33 -3.64
N ARG A 211 -15.76 13.81 -2.61
CA ARG A 211 -16.37 12.98 -1.56
C ARG A 211 -15.61 13.12 -0.25
N ASN A 212 -16.35 13.03 0.87
CA ASN A 212 -15.74 13.01 2.21
C ASN A 212 -14.92 11.74 2.43
N MET A 213 -13.70 11.87 2.95
CA MET A 213 -12.76 10.76 3.18
C MET A 213 -12.94 10.08 4.54
N ARG A 214 -13.86 10.52 5.38
CA ARG A 214 -14.04 9.99 6.74
C ARG A 214 -14.11 8.48 6.79
N GLU A 215 -14.86 7.85 5.90
CA GLU A 215 -14.99 6.40 5.86
C GLU A 215 -13.69 5.70 5.43
N VAL A 216 -12.95 6.31 4.52
CA VAL A 216 -11.63 5.80 4.09
C VAL A 216 -10.64 5.87 5.24
N GLU A 217 -10.63 6.97 5.98
CA GLU A 217 -9.75 7.15 7.16
C GLU A 217 -10.08 6.16 8.29
N ILE A 218 -11.37 5.88 8.53
CA ILE A 218 -11.80 4.85 9.48
C ILE A 218 -11.29 3.47 9.06
N ARG A 219 -11.40 3.13 7.77
CA ARG A 219 -10.91 1.86 7.23
C ARG A 219 -9.39 1.77 7.26
N GLU A 220 -8.68 2.84 6.92
CA GLU A 220 -7.22 2.91 7.06
C GLU A 220 -6.79 2.66 8.51
N ALA A 221 -7.44 3.31 9.48
CA ALA A 221 -7.17 3.11 10.89
C ALA A 221 -7.46 1.68 11.36
N LEU A 222 -8.52 1.05 10.85
CA LEU A 222 -8.83 -0.35 11.14
C LEU A 222 -7.76 -1.29 10.58
N VAL A 223 -7.37 -1.12 9.32
CA VAL A 223 -6.32 -1.93 8.68
C VAL A 223 -5.00 -1.78 9.45
N PHE A 224 -4.65 -0.55 9.86
CA PHE A 224 -3.47 -0.32 10.71
C PHE A 224 -3.55 -1.09 12.03
N LYS A 225 -4.67 -1.00 12.75
CA LYS A 225 -4.86 -1.73 14.01
C LYS A 225 -4.74 -3.23 13.83
N LEU A 226 -5.36 -3.79 12.79
CA LEU A 226 -5.30 -5.23 12.49
C LEU A 226 -3.88 -5.67 12.12
N ALA A 227 -3.18 -4.91 11.28
CA ALA A 227 -1.80 -5.19 10.90
C ALA A 227 -0.85 -5.11 12.11
N ALA A 228 -0.97 -4.07 12.94
CA ALA A 228 -0.17 -3.90 14.15
C ALA A 228 -0.43 -5.00 15.18
N THR A 229 -1.70 -5.38 15.37
CA THR A 229 -2.09 -6.48 16.28
C THR A 229 -1.55 -7.82 15.78
N GLY A 230 -1.71 -8.11 14.50
CA GLY A 230 -1.18 -9.34 13.88
C GLY A 230 0.35 -9.40 13.99
N TRP A 231 1.03 -8.30 13.69
CA TRP A 231 2.49 -8.18 13.85
C TRP A 231 2.93 -8.42 15.31
N PHE A 232 2.23 -7.81 16.28
CA PHE A 232 2.55 -7.97 17.70
C PHE A 232 2.43 -9.44 18.15
N PHE A 233 1.31 -10.10 17.84
CA PHE A 233 1.11 -11.50 18.23
C PHE A 233 2.04 -12.47 17.49
N ALA A 234 2.36 -12.20 16.23
CA ALA A 234 3.34 -13.00 15.49
C ALA A 234 4.72 -12.93 16.14
N ASN A 235 5.18 -11.73 16.51
CA ASN A 235 6.47 -11.56 17.18
C ASN A 235 6.47 -12.11 18.62
N LEU A 236 5.36 -12.01 19.34
CA LEU A 236 5.19 -12.63 20.65
C LEU A 236 5.31 -14.16 20.55
N ALA A 237 4.64 -14.78 19.59
CA ALA A 237 4.70 -16.22 19.34
C ALA A 237 6.12 -16.66 18.93
N LEU A 238 6.78 -15.92 18.03
CA LEU A 238 8.17 -16.19 17.64
C LEU A 238 9.11 -16.13 18.84
N THR A 239 8.97 -15.13 19.68
CA THR A 239 9.78 -14.96 20.88
C THR A 239 9.53 -16.10 21.88
N ALA A 240 8.27 -16.50 22.08
CA ALA A 240 7.92 -17.62 22.95
C ALA A 240 8.49 -18.94 22.45
N LEU A 241 8.38 -19.22 21.15
CA LEU A 241 8.95 -20.41 20.52
C LEU A 241 10.49 -20.41 20.61
N TRP A 242 11.09 -19.25 20.39
CA TRP A 242 12.54 -19.10 20.57
C TRP A 242 12.99 -19.38 22.01
N LEU A 243 12.30 -18.81 23.01
CA LEU A 243 12.58 -19.08 24.42
C LEU A 243 12.40 -20.56 24.76
N LEU A 244 11.36 -21.20 24.27
CA LEU A 244 11.10 -22.62 24.45
C LEU A 244 12.23 -23.47 23.86
N SER A 245 12.68 -23.15 22.65
CA SER A 245 13.80 -23.87 22.01
C SER A 245 15.08 -23.78 22.85
N GLN A 246 15.39 -22.57 23.39
CA GLN A 246 16.54 -22.38 24.26
C GLN A 246 16.43 -23.18 25.57
N PHE A 247 15.22 -23.29 26.12
CA PHE A 247 14.98 -24.09 27.34
C PHE A 247 15.16 -25.59 27.08
N LEU A 248 14.61 -26.11 25.99
CA LEU A 248 14.72 -27.52 25.62
C LEU A 248 16.16 -27.93 25.31
N ASP A 249 16.94 -27.05 24.67
CA ASP A 249 18.35 -27.33 24.39
C ASP A 249 19.21 -27.38 25.68
N ARG A 250 18.89 -26.55 26.67
CA ARG A 250 19.56 -26.61 27.98
C ARG A 250 19.31 -27.93 28.72
N SER A 251 18.14 -28.53 28.55
CA SER A 251 17.77 -29.79 29.20
C SER A 251 18.44 -31.03 28.58
N LYS A 252 18.98 -30.92 27.36
CA LYS A 252 19.62 -32.00 26.62
C LYS A 252 21.13 -32.13 26.86
N THR A 253 21.77 -31.21 27.62
CA THR A 253 23.20 -31.30 27.92
C THR A 253 23.38 -32.20 29.13
N PRO A 254 23.81 -33.47 29.00
CA PRO A 254 24.16 -34.32 30.16
C PRO A 254 25.40 -33.75 30.82
N GLN A 255 25.44 -33.80 32.16
CA GLN A 255 26.64 -33.61 32.96
C GLN A 255 27.67 -34.68 32.59
N LEU A 256 28.51 -34.43 31.61
CA LEU A 256 29.80 -35.13 31.44
C LEU A 256 30.90 -34.36 32.19
N ALA A 257 30.73 -34.27 33.51
CA ALA A 257 31.79 -33.78 34.41
C ALA A 257 31.74 -34.61 35.70
N GLY A 258 32.23 -35.84 35.58
CA GLY A 258 32.49 -36.76 36.66
C GLY A 258 33.52 -37.78 36.19
N GLY A 259 34.73 -37.31 35.91
CA GLY A 259 35.89 -38.21 35.80
C GLY A 259 36.39 -38.48 37.20
N PRO A 260 36.67 -39.75 37.57
CA PRO A 260 37.28 -40.07 38.84
C PRO A 260 38.72 -39.64 38.87
N GLY A 261 39.14 -39.23 40.05
CA GLY A 261 40.51 -38.90 40.41
C GLY A 261 41.43 -40.12 40.42
#